data_925c24e13c826eae082f62c12cd7770b
#
_entry.id   925c24e13c826eae082f62c12cd7770b
#
_cell.length_a   1.000
_cell.length_b   1.000
_cell.length_c   1.000
_cell.angle_alpha   90.00
_cell.angle_beta   90.00
_cell.angle_gamma   90.00
#
_symmetry.space_group_name_H-M   'P 1'
#
loop_
_entity.id
_entity.type
_entity.pdbx_description
1 polymer ?
#
loop_
_entity_poly.entity_id
_entity_poly.type
_entity_poly.pdbx_seq_one_letter_code
_entity_poly.pdbx_strand_id
1 'polypeptide(L)'
;SAELSDSRKSDVPPELREKLSQQIHADMAKRAEKAAKKKEADPVIVVGRVPRNEAVQLTLPRTVGMALDYNRDIKMAHYDLKSAEYAINEARAGKMPNVNYSFAATRSSSQTGVAGVSTIGNRFTNGLSVSIPLYTGGKVEGMTEIAKLGKTTAQEEVLRVEQQTKLDAIKGYYALLAYKQLKDVYDTSVTNLEGHVRNVTAQYNVGTVAKLDVLTSDVSLANSKTDAVTAA
;
A
#
# COMPACT_ATOMS: atom_id res chain seq x y z
N SER A 1 59.33 3.41 11.04
CA SER A 1 57.93 3.90 11.15
C SER A 1 56.87 2.79 11.18
N ALA A 2 57.23 1.61 11.70
CA ALA A 2 56.35 0.43 11.74
C ALA A 2 56.12 -0.13 13.16
N GLU A 3 56.47 0.59 14.20
CA GLU A 3 56.41 0.09 15.59
C GLU A 3 55.36 0.75 16.49
N LEU A 4 54.47 1.60 15.97
CA LEU A 4 53.47 2.34 16.77
C LEU A 4 52.02 1.86 16.59
N SER A 5 51.78 0.72 15.94
CA SER A 5 50.40 0.22 15.71
C SER A 5 49.98 -0.99 16.56
N ASP A 6 50.86 -1.57 17.39
CA ASP A 6 50.57 -2.83 18.09
C ASP A 6 50.38 -2.71 19.62
N SER A 7 50.30 -1.50 20.19
CA SER A 7 50.18 -1.30 21.65
C SER A 7 48.74 -1.11 22.18
N ARG A 8 47.70 -1.47 21.43
CA ARG A 8 46.28 -1.48 21.92
C ARG A 8 45.61 -2.83 21.80
N LYS A 9 46.32 -3.93 21.89
CA LYS A 9 45.64 -5.19 22.22
C LYS A 9 45.34 -5.15 23.73
N SER A 10 44.09 -4.82 24.04
CA SER A 10 43.50 -4.75 25.36
C SER A 10 43.90 -5.95 26.23
N ASP A 11 44.39 -5.67 27.48
CA ASP A 11 44.71 -6.61 28.57
C ASP A 11 43.49 -7.38 29.10
N VAL A 12 42.66 -7.93 28.22
CA VAL A 12 41.54 -8.78 28.61
C VAL A 12 42.01 -10.23 28.63
N PRO A 13 41.96 -10.93 29.79
CA PRO A 13 42.36 -12.32 29.91
C PRO A 13 41.70 -13.20 28.84
N PRO A 14 42.43 -14.17 28.26
CA PRO A 14 41.91 -15.02 27.19
C PRO A 14 40.58 -15.73 27.53
N GLU A 15 40.45 -16.15 28.80
CA GLU A 15 39.18 -16.75 29.30
C GLU A 15 37.99 -15.80 29.28
N LEU A 16 38.21 -14.51 29.51
CA LEU A 16 37.17 -13.51 29.48
C LEU A 16 36.72 -13.18 28.01
N ARG A 17 37.68 -13.24 27.08
CA ARG A 17 37.40 -13.07 25.65
C ARG A 17 36.56 -14.22 25.11
N GLU A 18 36.84 -15.44 25.53
CA GLU A 18 36.14 -16.62 25.13
C GLU A 18 34.71 -16.62 25.69
N LYS A 19 34.51 -16.29 26.95
CA LYS A 19 33.21 -16.13 27.60
C LYS A 19 32.37 -15.01 26.93
N LEU A 20 33.02 -13.87 26.63
CA LEU A 20 32.37 -12.74 25.97
C LEU A 20 31.94 -13.08 24.54
N SER A 21 32.79 -13.80 23.77
CA SER A 21 32.46 -14.26 22.42
C SER A 21 31.32 -15.25 22.43
N GLN A 22 31.30 -16.20 23.37
CA GLN A 22 30.19 -17.16 23.53
C GLN A 22 28.87 -16.45 23.91
N GLN A 23 28.91 -15.44 24.80
CA GLN A 23 27.75 -14.63 25.13
C GLN A 23 27.24 -13.83 23.92
N ILE A 24 28.12 -13.20 23.16
CA ILE A 24 27.74 -12.47 21.93
C ILE A 24 27.12 -13.42 20.91
N HIS A 25 27.71 -14.59 20.69
CA HIS A 25 27.13 -15.59 19.77
C HIS A 25 25.76 -16.10 20.25
N ALA A 26 25.60 -16.34 21.55
CA ALA A 26 24.31 -16.76 22.13
C ALA A 26 23.24 -15.66 22.02
N ASP A 27 23.61 -14.39 22.22
CA ASP A 27 22.68 -13.27 22.06
C ASP A 27 22.34 -13.00 20.59
N MET A 28 23.29 -13.16 19.69
CA MET A 28 23.03 -13.08 18.24
C MET A 28 22.12 -14.21 17.77
N ALA A 29 22.32 -15.44 18.26
CA ALA A 29 21.45 -16.57 17.97
C ALA A 29 20.02 -16.35 18.48
N LYS A 30 19.86 -15.86 19.74
CA LYS A 30 18.53 -15.49 20.28
C LYS A 30 17.87 -14.36 19.51
N ARG A 31 18.63 -13.36 19.06
CA ARG A 31 18.10 -12.28 18.21
C ARG A 31 17.69 -12.78 16.83
N ALA A 32 18.47 -13.70 16.23
CA ALA A 32 18.15 -14.32 14.95
C ALA A 32 16.89 -15.21 15.06
N GLU A 33 16.76 -16.01 16.14
CA GLU A 33 15.57 -16.81 16.41
C GLU A 33 14.34 -15.95 16.65
N LYS A 34 14.47 -14.85 17.39
CA LYS A 34 13.37 -13.89 17.61
C LYS A 34 12.98 -13.14 16.34
N ALA A 35 13.95 -12.86 15.46
CA ALA A 35 13.70 -12.27 14.14
C ALA A 35 13.07 -13.28 13.18
N ALA A 36 13.45 -14.56 13.24
CA ALA A 36 12.82 -15.63 12.47
C ALA A 36 11.36 -15.87 12.91
N LYS A 37 11.09 -15.98 14.23
CA LYS A 37 9.73 -16.07 14.79
C LYS A 37 8.88 -14.83 14.45
N LYS A 38 9.48 -13.65 14.38
CA LYS A 38 8.78 -12.43 13.98
C LYS A 38 8.46 -12.42 12.48
N LYS A 39 9.31 -13.02 11.62
CA LYS A 39 9.02 -13.22 10.20
C LYS A 39 7.91 -14.27 9.96
N GLU A 40 7.80 -15.26 10.84
CA GLU A 40 6.75 -16.29 10.75
C GLU A 40 5.41 -15.81 11.29
N ALA A 41 5.41 -14.78 12.16
CA ALA A 41 4.20 -14.16 12.70
C ALA A 41 3.66 -12.99 11.86
N ASP A 42 4.40 -12.47 10.89
CA ASP A 42 3.85 -11.56 9.90
C ASP A 42 3.06 -12.42 8.88
N PRO A 43 1.74 -12.26 8.76
CA PRO A 43 0.99 -12.96 7.72
C PRO A 43 1.58 -12.52 6.38
N VAL A 44 2.34 -13.40 5.75
CA VAL A 44 2.74 -13.25 4.35
C VAL A 44 1.44 -13.28 3.58
N ILE A 45 0.90 -12.11 3.28
CA ILE A 45 -0.25 -12.00 2.39
C ILE A 45 0.30 -12.37 1.02
N VAL A 46 0.20 -13.65 0.70
CA VAL A 46 0.48 -14.17 -0.63
C VAL A 46 -0.52 -13.49 -1.55
N VAL A 47 -0.05 -12.50 -2.30
CA VAL A 47 -0.81 -11.92 -3.42
C VAL A 47 -0.83 -12.99 -4.50
N GLY A 48 -1.68 -14.00 -4.33
CA GLY A 48 -1.99 -14.96 -5.37
C GLY A 48 -2.55 -14.19 -6.55
N ARG A 49 -1.86 -14.20 -7.70
CA ARG A 49 -2.46 -13.76 -8.95
C ARG A 49 -3.63 -14.69 -9.21
N VAL A 50 -4.83 -14.13 -9.31
CA VAL A 50 -5.99 -14.86 -9.84
C VAL A 50 -5.58 -15.42 -11.20
N PRO A 51 -5.62 -16.74 -11.42
CA PRO A 51 -5.28 -17.32 -12.72
C PRO A 51 -6.19 -16.71 -13.78
N ARG A 52 -5.60 -16.14 -14.81
CA ARG A 52 -6.28 -15.32 -15.83
C ARG A 52 -7.20 -16.14 -16.76
N ASN A 53 -7.20 -17.46 -16.69
CA ASN A 53 -7.75 -18.36 -17.70
C ASN A 53 -8.82 -19.35 -17.21
N GLU A 54 -9.26 -19.27 -15.95
CA GLU A 54 -10.38 -20.09 -15.51
C GLU A 54 -11.64 -19.21 -15.40
N ALA A 55 -12.70 -19.61 -16.08
CA ALA A 55 -14.03 -19.01 -15.92
C ALA A 55 -14.50 -19.25 -14.49
N VAL A 56 -14.24 -18.28 -13.61
CA VAL A 56 -14.66 -18.34 -12.22
C VAL A 56 -16.13 -18.08 -12.13
N GLN A 57 -16.91 -19.05 -11.67
CA GLN A 57 -18.31 -18.83 -11.33
C GLN A 57 -18.36 -17.88 -10.13
N LEU A 58 -18.77 -16.65 -10.38
CA LEU A 58 -18.93 -15.61 -9.37
C LEU A 58 -20.29 -15.78 -8.67
N THR A 59 -20.26 -16.17 -7.41
CA THR A 59 -21.41 -16.06 -6.50
C THR A 59 -21.21 -14.85 -5.60
N LEU A 60 -22.27 -14.25 -5.08
CA LEU A 60 -22.18 -13.09 -4.20
C LEU A 60 -21.23 -13.30 -3.01
N PRO A 61 -21.31 -14.41 -2.24
CA PRO A 61 -20.39 -14.63 -1.12
C PRO A 61 -18.93 -14.74 -1.56
N ARG A 62 -18.67 -15.39 -2.70
CA ARG A 62 -17.32 -15.55 -3.26
C ARG A 62 -16.75 -14.22 -3.72
N THR A 63 -17.56 -13.38 -4.37
CA THR A 63 -17.14 -12.04 -4.80
C THR A 63 -16.77 -11.17 -3.62
N VAL A 64 -17.58 -11.16 -2.56
CA VAL A 64 -17.28 -10.41 -1.33
C VAL A 64 -16.02 -10.96 -0.65
N GLY A 65 -15.86 -12.29 -0.53
CA GLY A 65 -14.66 -12.90 0.04
C GLY A 65 -13.39 -12.50 -0.73
N MET A 66 -13.42 -12.65 -2.06
CA MET A 66 -12.30 -12.23 -2.91
C MET A 66 -12.00 -10.72 -2.79
N ALA A 67 -13.00 -9.87 -2.71
CA ALA A 67 -12.82 -8.44 -2.53
C ALA A 67 -12.10 -8.14 -1.20
N LEU A 68 -12.50 -8.78 -0.11
CA LEU A 68 -11.85 -8.59 1.20
C LEU A 68 -10.41 -9.09 1.23
N ASP A 69 -10.12 -10.23 0.60
CA ASP A 69 -8.78 -10.83 0.60
C ASP A 69 -7.78 -10.06 -0.27
N TYR A 70 -8.23 -9.50 -1.39
CA TYR A 70 -7.35 -8.92 -2.39
C TYR A 70 -7.37 -7.39 -2.47
N ASN A 71 -8.28 -6.71 -1.75
CA ASN A 71 -8.36 -5.25 -1.79
C ASN A 71 -7.08 -4.62 -1.22
N ARG A 72 -6.56 -3.63 -1.95
CA ARG A 72 -5.38 -2.87 -1.56
C ARG A 72 -5.66 -1.86 -0.45
N ASP A 73 -6.87 -1.30 -0.43
CA ASP A 73 -7.24 -0.28 0.55
C ASP A 73 -7.32 -0.88 1.96
N ILE A 74 -7.80 -2.13 2.09
CA ILE A 74 -7.77 -2.87 3.36
C ILE A 74 -6.32 -3.07 3.83
N LYS A 75 -5.42 -3.44 2.92
CA LYS A 75 -4.00 -3.59 3.24
C LYS A 75 -3.36 -2.27 3.67
N MET A 76 -3.70 -1.17 3.00
CA MET A 76 -3.25 0.17 3.37
C MET A 76 -3.74 0.52 4.78
N ALA A 77 -5.03 0.34 5.07
CA ALA A 77 -5.58 0.60 6.39
C ALA A 77 -4.90 -0.22 7.51
N HIS A 78 -4.52 -1.49 7.23
CA HIS A 78 -3.74 -2.28 8.18
C HIS A 78 -2.32 -1.75 8.39
N TYR A 79 -1.66 -1.23 7.35
CA TYR A 79 -0.36 -0.58 7.50
C TYR A 79 -0.46 0.74 8.24
N ASP A 80 -1.53 1.51 8.04
CA ASP A 80 -1.80 2.74 8.78
C ASP A 80 -2.05 2.45 10.27
N LEU A 81 -2.78 1.38 10.59
CA LEU A 81 -2.91 0.89 11.96
C LEU A 81 -1.54 0.54 12.58
N LYS A 82 -0.71 -0.17 11.83
CA LYS A 82 0.65 -0.52 12.29
C LYS A 82 1.52 0.72 12.47
N SER A 83 1.38 1.71 11.61
CA SER A 83 2.04 3.01 11.74
C SER A 83 1.59 3.74 13.03
N ALA A 84 0.29 3.76 13.31
CA ALA A 84 -0.26 4.33 14.54
C ALA A 84 0.24 3.60 15.81
N GLU A 85 0.48 2.30 15.74
CA GLU A 85 1.13 1.55 16.83
C GLU A 85 2.57 2.00 17.09
N TYR A 86 3.34 2.26 16.04
CA TYR A 86 4.70 2.79 16.19
C TYR A 86 4.71 4.24 16.69
N ALA A 87 3.71 5.04 16.33
CA ALA A 87 3.57 6.41 16.83
C ALA A 87 3.45 6.48 18.37
N ILE A 88 2.88 5.45 19.02
CA ILE A 88 2.87 5.34 20.48
C ILE A 88 4.29 5.21 21.04
N ASN A 89 5.13 4.41 20.39
CA ASN A 89 6.52 4.22 20.82
C ASN A 89 7.35 5.47 20.56
N GLU A 90 7.09 6.16 19.45
CA GLU A 90 7.71 7.45 19.13
C GLU A 90 7.34 8.51 20.19
N ALA A 91 6.06 8.61 20.55
CA ALA A 91 5.63 9.53 21.62
C ALA A 91 6.30 9.22 22.97
N ARG A 92 6.48 7.94 23.31
CA ARG A 92 7.19 7.50 24.52
C ARG A 92 8.70 7.80 24.48
N ALA A 93 9.29 7.81 23.30
CA ALA A 93 10.71 8.11 23.11
C ALA A 93 11.07 9.53 23.57
N GLY A 94 10.09 10.44 23.69
CA GLY A 94 10.27 11.76 24.27
C GLY A 94 10.76 11.76 25.74
N LYS A 95 10.71 10.63 26.44
CA LYS A 95 11.30 10.43 27.78
C LYS A 95 12.69 9.81 27.78
N MET A 96 13.15 9.35 26.58
CA MET A 96 14.43 8.67 26.47
C MET A 96 15.59 9.65 26.28
N PRO A 97 16.83 9.25 26.65
CA PRO A 97 18.02 10.02 26.33
C PRO A 97 18.16 10.21 24.81
N ASN A 98 18.41 11.43 24.39
CA ASN A 98 18.73 11.78 23.01
C ASN A 98 20.24 11.99 22.89
N VAL A 99 20.87 11.28 21.97
CA VAL A 99 22.32 11.37 21.69
C VAL A 99 22.48 11.92 20.29
N ASN A 100 23.07 13.11 20.20
CA ASN A 100 23.37 13.76 18.92
C ASN A 100 24.88 13.84 18.72
N TYR A 101 25.34 13.39 17.56
CA TYR A 101 26.69 13.62 17.08
C TYR A 101 26.63 14.62 15.93
N SER A 102 27.43 15.68 16.02
CA SER A 102 27.57 16.69 14.97
C SER A 102 29.02 16.77 14.51
N PHE A 103 29.19 16.80 13.19
CA PHE A 103 30.46 17.07 12.54
C PHE A 103 30.27 18.25 11.59
N ALA A 104 31.11 19.28 11.74
CA ALA A 104 31.12 20.40 10.85
C ALA A 104 32.53 20.65 10.33
N ALA A 105 32.69 20.76 9.03
CA ALA A 105 33.90 21.15 8.34
C ALA A 105 33.66 22.50 7.67
N THR A 106 34.37 23.54 8.15
CA THR A 106 34.20 24.89 7.59
C THR A 106 35.53 25.34 7.01
N ARG A 107 35.52 25.78 5.78
CA ARG A 107 36.63 26.44 5.13
C ARG A 107 36.29 27.93 5.02
N SER A 108 37.06 28.77 5.66
CA SER A 108 36.90 30.23 5.60
C SER A 108 38.12 30.89 4.91
N SER A 109 37.86 31.82 4.06
CA SER A 109 38.86 32.69 3.46
C SER A 109 38.63 34.08 4.02
N SER A 110 39.63 34.63 4.72
CA SER A 110 39.62 36.01 5.23
C SER A 110 40.68 36.83 4.49
N GLN A 111 40.28 37.96 3.89
CA GLN A 111 41.21 38.96 3.40
C GLN A 111 41.66 39.80 4.58
N THR A 112 42.92 39.70 4.94
CA THR A 112 43.55 40.60 5.91
C THR A 112 43.81 41.90 5.18
N GLY A 113 43.55 43.07 5.78
CA GLY A 113 43.56 44.42 5.14
C GLY A 113 44.85 44.87 4.43
N VAL A 114 45.78 43.95 4.14
CA VAL A 114 46.98 44.16 3.29
C VAL A 114 46.65 43.56 1.93
N ALA A 115 46.72 44.39 0.87
CA ALA A 115 46.39 43.96 -0.49
C ALA A 115 47.19 42.72 -0.90
N GLY A 116 46.47 41.62 -1.23
CA GLY A 116 47.04 40.40 -1.79
C GLY A 116 47.29 39.25 -0.80
N VAL A 117 47.00 39.39 0.48
CA VAL A 117 47.14 38.29 1.44
C VAL A 117 45.79 37.76 1.85
N SER A 118 45.44 36.56 1.37
CA SER A 118 44.27 35.82 1.82
C SER A 118 44.68 34.65 2.73
N THR A 119 44.14 34.62 3.93
CA THR A 119 44.39 33.48 4.86
C THR A 119 43.22 32.50 4.70
N ILE A 120 43.55 31.27 4.32
CA ILE A 120 42.56 30.17 4.22
C ILE A 120 42.67 29.37 5.54
N GLY A 121 41.57 29.37 6.29
CA GLY A 121 41.44 28.56 7.50
C GLY A 121 40.50 27.38 7.26
N ASN A 122 40.93 26.17 7.64
CA ASN A 122 40.07 25.00 7.71
C ASN A 122 39.78 24.73 9.20
N ARG A 123 38.49 24.63 9.54
CA ARG A 123 38.05 24.30 10.90
C ARG A 123 37.22 23.02 10.84
N PHE A 124 37.58 22.06 11.66
CA PHE A 124 36.82 20.83 11.91
C PHE A 124 36.29 20.90 13.32
N THR A 125 34.99 20.77 13.47
CA THR A 125 34.33 20.75 14.78
C THR A 125 33.59 19.44 14.94
N ASN A 126 33.86 18.72 16.00
CA ASN A 126 33.14 17.51 16.42
C ASN A 126 32.39 17.83 17.70
N GLY A 127 31.14 17.45 17.77
CA GLY A 127 30.33 17.60 18.98
C GLY A 127 29.55 16.34 19.25
N LEU A 128 29.59 15.87 20.49
CA LEU A 128 28.72 14.83 21.01
C LEU A 128 27.89 15.44 22.14
N SER A 129 26.56 15.43 21.99
CA SER A 129 25.67 15.91 23.05
C SER A 129 24.68 14.82 23.44
N VAL A 130 24.50 14.66 24.74
CA VAL A 130 23.53 13.76 25.36
C VAL A 130 22.57 14.63 26.16
N SER A 131 21.26 14.54 25.87
CA SER A 131 20.23 15.25 26.63
C SER A 131 19.17 14.27 27.14
N ILE A 132 18.85 14.40 28.42
CA ILE A 132 17.86 13.57 29.09
C ILE A 132 16.81 14.50 29.70
N PRO A 133 15.56 14.46 29.23
CA PRO A 133 14.49 15.26 29.84
C PRO A 133 14.07 14.64 31.17
N LEU A 134 14.39 15.31 32.28
CA LEU A 134 14.03 14.84 33.62
C LEU A 134 12.55 15.09 33.93
N TYR A 135 12.00 16.18 33.42
CA TYR A 135 10.59 16.56 33.62
C TYR A 135 10.05 17.32 32.40
N THR A 136 8.90 16.91 31.89
CA THR A 136 8.28 17.48 30.67
C THR A 136 6.93 18.15 30.92
N GLY A 137 6.53 18.32 32.19
CA GLY A 137 5.27 18.97 32.55
C GLY A 137 4.02 18.24 32.02
N GLY A 138 4.07 16.92 31.86
CA GLY A 138 2.95 16.13 31.30
C GLY A 138 2.86 16.11 29.77
N LYS A 139 3.75 16.82 29.06
CA LYS A 139 3.72 16.88 27.58
C LYS A 139 3.84 15.50 26.93
N VAL A 140 4.78 14.68 27.37
CA VAL A 140 5.02 13.35 26.80
C VAL A 140 3.89 12.39 27.12
N GLU A 141 3.31 12.50 28.33
CA GLU A 141 2.13 11.75 28.72
C GLU A 141 0.94 12.07 27.83
N GLY A 142 0.67 13.37 27.64
CA GLY A 142 -0.40 13.83 26.75
C GLY A 142 -0.20 13.39 25.30
N MET A 143 1.02 13.50 24.76
CA MET A 143 1.34 13.02 23.41
C MET A 143 1.17 11.50 23.30
N THR A 144 1.52 10.73 24.32
CA THR A 144 1.32 9.28 24.34
C THR A 144 -0.18 8.92 24.35
N GLU A 145 -1.00 9.70 25.08
CA GLU A 145 -2.45 9.48 25.11
C GLU A 145 -3.09 9.81 23.75
N ILE A 146 -2.70 10.93 23.13
CA ILE A 146 -3.12 11.27 21.77
C ILE A 146 -2.74 10.16 20.79
N ALA A 147 -1.53 9.61 20.86
CA ALA A 147 -1.10 8.52 20.01
C ALA A 147 -1.91 7.22 20.22
N LYS A 148 -2.32 6.92 21.48
CA LYS A 148 -3.20 5.78 21.76
C LYS A 148 -4.60 5.97 21.15
N LEU A 149 -5.18 7.15 21.27
CA LEU A 149 -6.45 7.49 20.64
C LEU A 149 -6.33 7.41 19.12
N GLY A 150 -5.21 7.86 18.55
CA GLY A 150 -4.88 7.70 17.13
C GLY A 150 -4.86 6.24 16.67
N LYS A 151 -4.33 5.32 17.50
CA LYS A 151 -4.43 3.87 17.23
C LYS A 151 -5.88 3.39 17.20
N THR A 152 -6.70 3.80 18.16
CA THR A 152 -8.13 3.43 18.18
C THR A 152 -8.85 3.95 16.93
N THR A 153 -8.58 5.19 16.51
CA THR A 153 -9.11 5.75 15.25
C THR A 153 -8.69 4.92 14.05
N ALA A 154 -7.43 4.49 13.98
CA ALA A 154 -6.94 3.64 12.88
C ALA A 154 -7.60 2.24 12.90
N GLN A 155 -7.94 1.68 14.07
CA GLN A 155 -8.69 0.42 14.18
C GLN A 155 -10.11 0.56 13.60
N GLU A 156 -10.82 1.62 13.94
CA GLU A 156 -12.16 1.89 13.39
C GLU A 156 -12.10 2.18 11.88
N GLU A 157 -11.02 2.79 11.40
CA GLU A 157 -10.82 3.03 9.97
C GLU A 157 -10.65 1.72 9.18
N VAL A 158 -9.95 0.71 9.73
CA VAL A 158 -9.88 -0.63 9.11
C VAL A 158 -11.28 -1.20 8.95
N LEU A 159 -12.11 -1.16 9.99
CA LEU A 159 -13.49 -1.66 9.93
C LEU A 159 -14.34 -0.89 8.90
N ARG A 160 -14.18 0.42 8.84
CA ARG A 160 -14.86 1.26 7.86
C ARG A 160 -14.50 0.88 6.43
N VAL A 161 -13.20 0.69 6.14
CA VAL A 161 -12.71 0.30 4.81
C VAL A 161 -13.20 -1.11 4.43
N GLU A 162 -13.22 -2.06 5.37
CA GLU A 162 -13.77 -3.39 5.13
C GLU A 162 -15.26 -3.34 4.78
N GLN A 163 -16.05 -2.55 5.50
CA GLN A 163 -17.48 -2.38 5.23
C GLN A 163 -17.72 -1.72 3.86
N GLN A 164 -16.94 -0.70 3.54
CA GLN A 164 -17.00 -0.04 2.23
C GLN A 164 -16.66 -1.01 1.10
N THR A 165 -15.60 -1.79 1.27
CA THR A 165 -15.21 -2.81 0.27
C THR A 165 -16.31 -3.86 0.06
N LYS A 166 -16.97 -4.32 1.14
CA LYS A 166 -18.13 -5.23 1.05
C LYS A 166 -19.26 -4.60 0.24
N LEU A 167 -19.60 -3.35 0.54
CA LEU A 167 -20.66 -2.63 -0.16
C LEU A 167 -20.35 -2.48 -1.65
N ASP A 168 -19.12 -2.12 -1.98
CA ASP A 168 -18.72 -1.91 -3.38
C ASP A 168 -18.67 -3.23 -4.16
N ALA A 169 -18.24 -4.33 -3.52
CA ALA A 169 -18.31 -5.66 -4.10
C ALA A 169 -19.74 -6.11 -4.37
N ILE A 170 -20.68 -5.85 -3.46
CA ILE A 170 -22.09 -6.16 -3.61
C ILE A 170 -22.70 -5.33 -4.76
N LYS A 171 -22.44 -4.02 -4.79
CA LYS A 171 -22.89 -3.14 -5.88
C LYS A 171 -22.37 -3.60 -7.24
N GLY A 172 -21.06 -3.92 -7.31
CA GLY A 172 -20.43 -4.42 -8.53
C GLY A 172 -21.04 -5.73 -9.02
N TYR A 173 -21.33 -6.67 -8.10
CA TYR A 173 -21.97 -7.94 -8.43
C TYR A 173 -23.37 -7.75 -9.04
N TYR A 174 -24.22 -6.92 -8.42
CA TYR A 174 -25.56 -6.65 -8.94
C TYR A 174 -25.53 -5.83 -10.22
N ALA A 175 -24.59 -4.90 -10.38
CA ALA A 175 -24.38 -4.19 -11.64
C ALA A 175 -24.03 -5.15 -12.78
N LEU A 176 -23.10 -6.09 -12.54
CA LEU A 176 -22.76 -7.12 -13.52
C LEU A 176 -23.96 -8.00 -13.91
N LEU A 177 -24.78 -8.38 -12.91
CA LEU A 177 -25.97 -9.17 -13.14
C LEU A 177 -27.01 -8.39 -13.99
N ALA A 178 -27.19 -7.10 -13.69
CA ALA A 178 -28.07 -6.22 -14.46
C ALA A 178 -27.61 -6.06 -15.92
N TYR A 179 -26.30 -5.85 -16.13
CA TYR A 179 -25.75 -5.76 -17.50
C TYR A 179 -25.89 -7.07 -18.27
N LYS A 180 -25.72 -8.21 -17.61
CA LYS A 180 -25.97 -9.51 -18.24
C LYS A 180 -27.43 -9.65 -18.71
N GLN A 181 -28.38 -9.29 -17.84
CA GLN A 181 -29.79 -9.32 -18.21
C GLN A 181 -30.12 -8.32 -19.34
N LEU A 182 -29.52 -7.12 -19.29
CA LEU A 182 -29.69 -6.13 -20.33
C LEU A 182 -29.19 -6.63 -21.69
N LYS A 183 -28.02 -7.30 -21.69
CA LYS A 183 -27.49 -7.95 -22.89
C LYS A 183 -28.48 -8.99 -23.48
N ASP A 184 -29.05 -9.87 -22.63
CA ASP A 184 -30.01 -10.88 -23.04
C ASP A 184 -31.28 -10.22 -23.69
N VAL A 185 -31.70 -9.05 -23.17
CA VAL A 185 -32.81 -8.26 -23.76
C VAL A 185 -32.42 -7.71 -25.13
N TYR A 186 -31.23 -7.15 -25.28
CA TYR A 186 -30.76 -6.65 -26.59
C TYR A 186 -30.58 -7.78 -27.60
N ASP A 187 -30.04 -8.92 -27.23
CA ASP A 187 -29.93 -10.10 -28.12
C ASP A 187 -31.28 -10.60 -28.57
N THR A 188 -32.29 -10.60 -27.68
CA THR A 188 -33.67 -10.95 -28.01
C THR A 188 -34.29 -9.91 -28.96
N SER A 189 -34.03 -8.62 -28.73
CA SER A 189 -34.51 -7.54 -29.60
C SER A 189 -33.97 -7.66 -31.03
N VAL A 190 -32.64 -7.94 -31.15
CA VAL A 190 -32.00 -8.19 -32.46
C VAL A 190 -32.68 -9.36 -33.17
N THR A 191 -32.91 -10.48 -32.48
CA THR A 191 -33.55 -11.67 -33.04
C THR A 191 -34.97 -11.35 -33.56
N ASN A 192 -35.75 -10.58 -32.79
CA ASN A 192 -37.11 -10.17 -33.17
C ASN A 192 -37.09 -9.23 -34.38
N LEU A 193 -36.18 -8.25 -34.41
CA LEU A 193 -36.03 -7.33 -35.53
C LEU A 193 -35.52 -8.03 -36.79
N GLU A 194 -34.68 -9.03 -36.71
CA GLU A 194 -34.28 -9.86 -37.85
C GLU A 194 -35.50 -10.63 -38.45
N GLY A 195 -36.36 -11.14 -37.56
CA GLY A 195 -37.65 -11.73 -37.99
C GLY A 195 -38.56 -10.71 -38.65
N HIS A 196 -38.66 -9.51 -38.10
CA HIS A 196 -39.47 -8.42 -38.65
C HIS A 196 -38.99 -7.99 -40.05
N VAL A 197 -37.67 -7.76 -40.22
CA VAL A 197 -37.07 -7.40 -41.51
C VAL A 197 -37.35 -8.49 -42.55
N ARG A 198 -37.24 -9.77 -42.21
CA ARG A 198 -37.59 -10.87 -43.13
C ARG A 198 -39.05 -10.81 -43.55
N ASN A 199 -39.99 -10.57 -42.65
CA ASN A 199 -41.41 -10.48 -42.93
C ASN A 199 -41.72 -9.27 -43.83
N VAL A 200 -41.19 -8.08 -43.50
CA VAL A 200 -41.41 -6.85 -44.30
C VAL A 200 -40.78 -7.00 -45.69
N THR A 201 -39.64 -7.63 -45.83
CA THR A 201 -39.00 -7.93 -47.11
C THR A 201 -39.89 -8.89 -47.96
N ALA A 202 -40.48 -9.92 -47.36
CA ALA A 202 -41.39 -10.82 -48.04
C ALA A 202 -42.66 -10.10 -48.50
N GLN A 203 -43.23 -9.21 -47.70
CA GLN A 203 -44.40 -8.37 -48.04
C GLN A 203 -44.09 -7.37 -49.18
N TYR A 204 -42.88 -6.81 -49.19
CA TYR A 204 -42.39 -5.95 -50.27
C TYR A 204 -42.32 -6.72 -51.59
N ASN A 205 -41.81 -7.94 -51.58
CA ASN A 205 -41.62 -8.78 -52.75
C ASN A 205 -42.98 -9.15 -53.41
N VAL A 206 -44.05 -9.19 -52.59
CA VAL A 206 -45.43 -9.40 -53.12
C VAL A 206 -46.19 -8.09 -53.34
N GLY A 207 -45.57 -6.92 -53.15
CA GLY A 207 -46.11 -5.61 -53.47
C GLY A 207 -47.09 -5.03 -52.45
N THR A 208 -47.11 -5.56 -51.19
CA THR A 208 -48.04 -5.12 -50.13
C THR A 208 -47.50 -3.99 -49.25
N VAL A 209 -46.22 -3.72 -49.26
CA VAL A 209 -45.55 -2.64 -48.47
C VAL A 209 -44.60 -1.84 -49.34
N ALA A 210 -44.28 -0.62 -48.92
CA ALA A 210 -43.36 0.28 -49.63
C ALA A 210 -41.89 -0.08 -49.35
N LYS A 211 -40.99 0.26 -50.29
CA LYS A 211 -39.55 0.11 -50.10
C LYS A 211 -39.01 0.89 -48.87
N LEU A 212 -39.68 1.98 -48.51
CA LEU A 212 -39.34 2.79 -47.32
C LEU A 212 -39.49 1.96 -46.04
N ASP A 213 -40.49 1.10 -45.94
CA ASP A 213 -40.75 0.27 -44.76
C ASP A 213 -39.64 -0.77 -44.57
N VAL A 214 -39.08 -1.31 -45.66
CA VAL A 214 -37.91 -2.21 -45.61
C VAL A 214 -36.69 -1.45 -45.09
N LEU A 215 -36.42 -0.26 -45.67
CA LEU A 215 -35.25 0.54 -45.28
C LEU A 215 -35.31 0.99 -43.79
N THR A 216 -36.46 1.41 -43.30
CA THR A 216 -36.65 1.80 -41.90
C THR A 216 -36.49 0.61 -40.95
N SER A 217 -36.96 -0.57 -41.38
CA SER A 217 -36.76 -1.81 -40.61
C SER A 217 -35.27 -2.23 -40.56
N ASP A 218 -34.56 -2.10 -41.69
CA ASP A 218 -33.10 -2.37 -41.75
C ASP A 218 -32.30 -1.42 -40.86
N VAL A 219 -32.63 -0.11 -40.87
CA VAL A 219 -31.99 0.87 -39.98
C VAL A 219 -32.26 0.54 -38.51
N SER A 220 -33.49 0.15 -38.18
CA SER A 220 -33.84 -0.26 -36.81
C SER A 220 -33.05 -1.49 -36.36
N LEU A 221 -32.88 -2.47 -37.23
CA LEU A 221 -32.04 -3.65 -36.97
C LEU A 221 -30.58 -3.28 -36.77
N ALA A 222 -30.05 -2.40 -37.64
CA ALA A 222 -28.67 -1.95 -37.52
C ALA A 222 -28.37 -1.22 -36.17
N ASN A 223 -29.32 -0.35 -35.76
CA ASN A 223 -29.25 0.32 -34.47
C ASN A 223 -29.27 -0.68 -33.30
N SER A 224 -30.23 -1.62 -33.33
CA SER A 224 -30.33 -2.64 -32.27
C SER A 224 -29.10 -3.55 -32.20
N LYS A 225 -28.46 -3.87 -33.33
CA LYS A 225 -27.17 -4.59 -33.34
C LYS A 225 -26.05 -3.77 -32.71
N THR A 226 -26.02 -2.46 -32.94
CA THR A 226 -25.05 -1.56 -32.30
C THR A 226 -25.24 -1.51 -30.78
N ASP A 227 -26.51 -1.42 -30.35
CA ASP A 227 -26.86 -1.42 -28.93
C ASP A 227 -26.45 -2.74 -28.25
N ALA A 228 -26.68 -3.88 -28.90
CA ALA A 228 -26.29 -5.20 -28.41
C ALA A 228 -24.76 -5.35 -28.27
N VAL A 229 -23.99 -4.81 -29.22
CA VAL A 229 -22.53 -4.79 -29.15
C VAL A 229 -22.02 -3.87 -28.05
N THR A 230 -22.68 -2.72 -27.85
CA THR A 230 -22.31 -1.77 -26.80
C THR A 230 -22.60 -2.33 -25.40
N ALA A 231 -23.60 -3.19 -25.26
CA ALA A 231 -23.94 -3.87 -24.00
C ALA A 231 -23.12 -5.12 -23.71
N ALA A 232 -22.25 -5.56 -24.61
CA ALA A 232 -21.45 -6.78 -24.50
C ALA A 232 -20.08 -6.53 -23.82
#